data_4eff08e00de5700670d071c418cacda1
#
_entry.id   4eff08e00de5700670d071c418cacda1
#
_cell.length_a   1.000
_cell.length_b   1.000
_cell.length_c   1.000
_cell.angle_alpha   90.00
_cell.angle_beta   90.00
_cell.angle_gamma   90.00
#
_symmetry.space_group_name_H-M   'P 1'
#
loop_
_entity.id
_entity.type
_entity.pdbx_description
1 polymer ?
#
loop_
_entity_poly.entity_id
_entity_poly.type
_entity_poly.pdbx_seq_one_letter_code
_entity_poly.pdbx_strand_id
1 'polypeptide(L)'
;WIETQENKLVNAVSSKKMSGSVSDNRKSALQNPKWVGVVAIGVAFTMAGAVAQAQQPTKVPRIGYLAVNSLSDNAARIDAFRQGLRELGYVEGKNIIIEWRSAEGKPDRLPALAAELVSLEVDVLVSYGPTPTRAAKKATTKVPIVMSFDGDPVGSGVVASLARPGGNITGLSSLAPEISGKQMELLKEIV
;
A
#
# COMPACT_ATOMS: atom_id res chain seq x y z
N TRP A 1 0.27 35.98 26.31
CA TRP A 1 -0.13 36.68 25.06
C TRP A 1 -1.12 35.87 24.22
N ILE A 2 -1.25 34.58 24.45
CA ILE A 2 -2.16 33.68 23.70
C ILE A 2 -3.54 33.65 24.36
N GLU A 3 -3.66 33.80 25.66
CA GLU A 3 -4.89 33.75 26.44
C GLU A 3 -5.85 34.95 26.22
N THR A 4 -5.36 36.06 25.66
CA THR A 4 -6.13 37.29 25.45
C THR A 4 -6.94 37.30 24.14
N GLN A 5 -6.65 36.41 23.18
CA GLN A 5 -7.33 36.38 21.90
C GLN A 5 -8.57 35.45 21.90
N GLU A 6 -8.56 34.38 22.68
CA GLU A 6 -9.72 33.46 22.76
C GLU A 6 -10.94 34.11 23.44
N ASN A 7 -10.71 34.94 24.47
CA ASN A 7 -11.79 35.64 25.17
C ASN A 7 -12.48 36.74 24.33
N LYS A 8 -11.82 37.28 23.29
CA LYS A 8 -12.46 38.25 22.39
C LYS A 8 -13.38 37.60 21.35
N LEU A 9 -13.12 36.36 20.96
CA LEU A 9 -13.97 35.64 19.99
C LEU A 9 -15.27 35.10 20.64
N VAL A 10 -15.19 34.64 21.88
CA VAL A 10 -16.36 34.13 22.60
C VAL A 10 -17.38 35.25 22.89
N ASN A 11 -16.92 36.46 23.23
CA ASN A 11 -17.79 37.60 23.49
C ASN A 11 -18.40 38.24 22.22
N ALA A 12 -17.78 38.10 21.07
CA ALA A 12 -18.34 38.60 19.81
C ALA A 12 -19.48 37.76 19.24
N VAL A 13 -19.53 36.45 19.59
CA VAL A 13 -20.59 35.53 19.15
C VAL A 13 -21.86 35.65 20.05
N SER A 14 -21.70 36.06 21.32
CA SER A 14 -22.80 36.12 22.28
C SER A 14 -23.66 37.39 22.17
N SER A 15 -23.25 38.45 21.46
CA SER A 15 -23.98 39.73 21.45
C SER A 15 -24.86 39.96 20.21
N LYS A 16 -24.93 39.01 19.26
CA LYS A 16 -25.87 39.14 18.13
C LYS A 16 -27.18 38.41 18.34
N LYS A 17 -27.90 38.86 19.39
CA LYS A 17 -29.30 38.50 19.59
C LYS A 17 -30.13 39.27 18.55
N MET A 18 -30.35 38.62 17.40
CA MET A 18 -31.26 39.15 16.39
C MET A 18 -32.70 38.97 16.85
N SER A 19 -33.28 40.07 17.31
CA SER A 19 -34.73 40.29 17.37
C SER A 19 -35.24 40.32 15.93
N GLY A 20 -35.73 39.21 15.44
CA GLY A 20 -36.46 39.05 14.20
C GLY A 20 -37.78 38.37 14.50
N SER A 21 -38.88 39.15 14.49
CA SER A 21 -40.24 38.65 14.50
C SER A 21 -40.44 37.69 13.34
N VAL A 22 -40.39 36.39 13.60
CA VAL A 22 -40.80 35.37 12.63
C VAL A 22 -42.29 35.23 12.71
N SER A 23 -42.96 35.77 11.69
CA SER A 23 -44.43 35.70 11.53
C SER A 23 -44.90 34.23 11.53
N ASP A 24 -46.04 34.03 12.14
CA ASP A 24 -46.74 32.78 12.48
C ASP A 24 -47.28 31.99 11.28
N ASN A 25 -46.58 32.00 10.13
CA ASN A 25 -47.06 31.39 8.88
C ASN A 25 -46.53 29.94 8.66
N ARG A 26 -45.85 29.32 9.66
CA ARG A 26 -45.38 27.94 9.54
C ARG A 26 -46.38 26.86 9.97
N LYS A 27 -47.47 27.23 10.59
CA LYS A 27 -48.46 26.25 11.10
C LYS A 27 -49.46 25.77 10.04
N SER A 28 -49.62 26.47 8.93
CA SER A 28 -50.58 26.08 7.89
C SER A 28 -50.04 25.09 6.85
N ALA A 29 -48.70 24.95 6.72
CA ALA A 29 -48.10 24.06 5.71
C ALA A 29 -48.08 22.58 6.15
N LEU A 30 -48.19 22.28 7.43
CA LEU A 30 -48.14 20.91 7.96
C LEU A 30 -49.51 20.22 8.02
N GLN A 31 -50.60 20.91 7.69
CA GLN A 31 -51.97 20.35 7.77
C GLN A 31 -52.47 19.76 6.43
N ASN A 32 -51.65 19.76 5.38
CA ASN A 32 -52.07 19.21 4.09
C ASN A 32 -51.49 17.78 3.92
N PRO A 33 -52.30 16.71 4.08
CA PRO A 33 -51.81 15.33 4.08
C PRO A 33 -51.14 14.89 2.75
N LYS A 34 -51.36 15.66 1.68
CA LYS A 34 -50.76 15.39 0.37
C LYS A 34 -49.25 15.70 0.32
N TRP A 35 -48.74 16.59 1.18
CA TRP A 35 -47.31 16.97 1.21
C TRP A 35 -46.48 16.03 2.09
N VAL A 36 -47.10 15.42 3.11
CA VAL A 36 -46.41 14.47 3.98
C VAL A 36 -45.98 13.23 3.23
N GLY A 37 -46.79 12.77 2.25
CA GLY A 37 -46.45 11.66 1.39
C GLY A 37 -45.27 11.94 0.46
N VAL A 38 -45.19 13.16 -0.11
CA VAL A 38 -44.11 13.55 -1.04
C VAL A 38 -42.78 13.70 -0.32
N VAL A 39 -42.78 14.27 0.91
CA VAL A 39 -41.57 14.39 1.74
C VAL A 39 -41.08 13.03 2.24
N ALA A 40 -41.99 12.12 2.61
CA ALA A 40 -41.64 10.76 3.03
C ALA A 40 -41.04 9.93 1.90
N ILE A 41 -41.55 10.07 0.68
CA ILE A 41 -40.99 9.39 -0.51
C ILE A 41 -39.61 9.99 -0.88
N GLY A 42 -39.43 11.30 -0.76
CA GLY A 42 -38.14 11.96 -1.01
C GLY A 42 -37.04 11.51 -0.05
N VAL A 43 -37.35 11.36 1.25
CA VAL A 43 -36.40 10.87 2.27
C VAL A 43 -36.10 9.38 2.10
N ALA A 44 -37.08 8.56 1.70
CA ALA A 44 -36.85 7.13 1.42
C ALA A 44 -35.93 6.92 0.20
N PHE A 45 -36.03 7.75 -0.85
CA PHE A 45 -35.16 7.66 -2.03
C PHE A 45 -33.72 8.11 -1.76
N THR A 46 -33.49 9.08 -0.86
CA THR A 46 -32.15 9.52 -0.49
C THR A 46 -31.41 8.51 0.41
N MET A 47 -32.14 7.72 1.21
CA MET A 47 -31.54 6.64 2.01
C MET A 47 -31.22 5.37 1.20
N ALA A 48 -31.98 5.08 0.15
CA ALA A 48 -31.71 3.92 -0.72
C ALA A 48 -30.44 4.09 -1.58
N GLY A 49 -30.04 5.35 -1.89
CA GLY A 49 -28.81 5.63 -2.66
C GLY A 49 -27.50 5.43 -1.90
N ALA A 50 -27.52 5.47 -0.56
CA ALA A 50 -26.30 5.37 0.26
C ALA A 50 -25.82 3.93 0.50
N VAL A 51 -26.65 2.91 0.24
CA VAL A 51 -26.29 1.50 0.49
C VAL A 51 -25.68 0.82 -0.72
N ALA A 52 -25.82 1.41 -1.93
CA ALA A 52 -25.34 0.79 -3.17
C ALA A 52 -23.84 1.01 -3.46
N GLN A 53 -23.13 1.85 -2.70
CA GLN A 53 -21.69 2.10 -2.90
C GLN A 53 -20.78 1.19 -2.07
N ALA A 54 -21.30 0.28 -1.24
CA ALA A 54 -20.51 -0.54 -0.34
C ALA A 54 -20.09 -1.91 -0.92
N GLN A 55 -20.40 -2.20 -2.18
CA GLN A 55 -20.06 -3.50 -2.81
C GLN A 55 -19.37 -3.34 -4.16
N GLN A 56 -18.32 -2.51 -4.23
CA GLN A 56 -17.32 -2.80 -5.25
C GLN A 56 -16.59 -4.08 -4.80
N PRO A 57 -16.55 -5.13 -5.64
CA PRO A 57 -15.73 -6.30 -5.33
C PRO A 57 -14.30 -5.78 -5.17
N THR A 58 -13.80 -5.81 -3.94
CA THR A 58 -12.40 -5.47 -3.67
C THR A 58 -11.56 -6.46 -4.45
N LYS A 59 -10.90 -5.98 -5.51
CA LYS A 59 -9.96 -6.78 -6.29
C LYS A 59 -9.01 -7.46 -5.30
N VAL A 60 -8.96 -8.79 -5.31
CA VAL A 60 -8.02 -9.55 -4.48
C VAL A 60 -6.61 -9.20 -4.97
N PRO A 61 -5.74 -8.62 -4.14
CA PRO A 61 -4.39 -8.23 -4.55
C PRO A 61 -3.59 -9.47 -4.96
N ARG A 62 -2.74 -9.31 -5.98
CA ARG A 62 -1.91 -10.36 -6.53
C ARG A 62 -0.44 -9.97 -6.40
N ILE A 63 0.36 -10.79 -5.70
CA ILE A 63 1.80 -10.63 -5.55
C ILE A 63 2.50 -11.62 -6.48
N GLY A 64 3.50 -11.15 -7.25
CA GLY A 64 4.45 -12.01 -7.93
C GLY A 64 5.70 -12.19 -7.07
N TYR A 65 6.12 -13.43 -6.82
CA TYR A 65 7.38 -13.72 -6.11
C TYR A 65 8.37 -14.36 -7.08
N LEU A 66 9.54 -13.74 -7.23
CA LEU A 66 10.60 -14.18 -8.17
C LEU A 66 11.88 -14.53 -7.44
N ALA A 67 12.35 -15.77 -7.57
CA ALA A 67 13.58 -16.27 -6.97
C ALA A 67 14.46 -17.02 -7.98
N VAL A 68 15.78 -17.10 -7.70
CA VAL A 68 16.72 -17.94 -8.47
C VAL A 68 16.60 -19.40 -8.07
N ASN A 69 16.76 -19.67 -6.77
CA ASN A 69 16.79 -21.02 -6.22
C ASN A 69 15.37 -21.60 -6.10
N SER A 70 15.28 -22.92 -5.94
CA SER A 70 14.01 -23.60 -5.79
C SER A 70 13.20 -23.04 -4.61
N LEU A 71 11.90 -23.20 -4.66
CA LEU A 71 11.04 -22.78 -3.54
C LEU A 71 11.32 -23.58 -2.28
N SER A 72 11.71 -24.85 -2.42
CA SER A 72 12.12 -25.71 -1.31
C SER A 72 13.37 -25.21 -0.60
N ASP A 73 14.39 -24.76 -1.35
CA ASP A 73 15.62 -24.18 -0.78
C ASP A 73 15.37 -22.88 -0.03
N ASN A 74 14.29 -22.20 -0.37
CA ASN A 74 13.85 -20.95 0.23
C ASN A 74 12.69 -21.13 1.24
N ALA A 75 12.32 -22.35 1.60
CA ALA A 75 11.13 -22.66 2.41
C ALA A 75 11.04 -21.79 3.67
N ALA A 76 12.08 -21.71 4.48
CA ALA A 76 12.09 -20.90 5.70
C ALA A 76 11.80 -19.40 5.45
N ARG A 77 12.32 -18.85 4.34
CA ARG A 77 12.07 -17.43 3.96
C ARG A 77 10.64 -17.23 3.45
N ILE A 78 10.14 -18.19 2.69
CA ILE A 78 8.77 -18.21 2.18
C ILE A 78 7.79 -18.29 3.36
N ASP A 79 8.05 -19.11 4.34
CA ASP A 79 7.22 -19.25 5.54
C ASP A 79 7.25 -17.96 6.38
N ALA A 80 8.41 -17.34 6.56
CA ALA A 80 8.52 -16.03 7.20
C ALA A 80 7.77 -14.93 6.44
N PHE A 81 7.85 -14.93 5.11
CA PHE A 81 7.09 -14.00 4.27
C PHE A 81 5.59 -14.20 4.42
N ARG A 82 5.11 -15.44 4.37
CA ARG A 82 3.71 -15.79 4.62
C ARG A 82 3.26 -15.42 6.03
N GLN A 83 4.13 -15.59 7.03
CA GLN A 83 3.85 -15.19 8.40
C GLN A 83 3.67 -13.67 8.50
N GLY A 84 4.60 -12.87 7.96
CA GLY A 84 4.47 -11.42 7.93
C GLY A 84 3.19 -10.93 7.24
N LEU A 85 2.79 -11.59 6.14
CA LEU A 85 1.51 -11.30 5.48
C LEU A 85 0.32 -11.61 6.40
N ARG A 86 0.33 -12.74 7.13
CA ARG A 86 -0.74 -13.10 8.07
C ARG A 86 -0.85 -12.11 9.23
N GLU A 87 0.26 -11.62 9.74
CA GLU A 87 0.30 -10.59 10.81
C GLU A 87 -0.34 -9.27 10.35
N LEU A 88 -0.28 -8.99 9.03
CA LEU A 88 -0.95 -7.85 8.39
C LEU A 88 -2.39 -8.15 7.94
N GLY A 89 -2.93 -9.34 8.24
CA GLY A 89 -4.29 -9.74 7.89
C GLY A 89 -4.45 -10.34 6.49
N TYR A 90 -3.34 -10.59 5.77
CA TYR A 90 -3.39 -11.23 4.46
C TYR A 90 -3.20 -12.75 4.59
N VAL A 91 -4.08 -13.51 3.95
CA VAL A 91 -4.05 -14.98 3.92
C VAL A 91 -4.11 -15.45 2.48
N GLU A 92 -3.03 -16.13 2.05
CA GLU A 92 -2.91 -16.70 0.69
C GLU A 92 -4.11 -17.60 0.37
N GLY A 93 -4.71 -17.39 -0.80
CA GLY A 93 -5.91 -18.12 -1.24
C GLY A 93 -7.24 -17.60 -0.66
N LYS A 94 -7.23 -16.63 0.28
CA LYS A 94 -8.45 -15.99 0.82
C LYS A 94 -8.60 -14.56 0.33
N ASN A 95 -7.68 -13.70 0.70
CA ASN A 95 -7.73 -12.27 0.39
C ASN A 95 -6.45 -11.74 -0.28
N ILE A 96 -5.52 -12.63 -0.66
CA ILE A 96 -4.33 -12.35 -1.45
C ILE A 96 -3.98 -13.57 -2.30
N ILE A 97 -3.48 -13.34 -3.52
CA ILE A 97 -2.96 -14.36 -4.43
C ILE A 97 -1.45 -14.15 -4.52
N ILE A 98 -0.67 -15.25 -4.42
CA ILE A 98 0.78 -15.19 -4.59
C ILE A 98 1.17 -16.10 -5.76
N GLU A 99 1.73 -15.48 -6.80
CA GLU A 99 2.24 -16.16 -7.98
C GLU A 99 3.72 -16.43 -7.78
N TRP A 100 4.04 -17.67 -7.44
CA TRP A 100 5.41 -18.10 -7.17
C TRP A 100 6.12 -18.48 -8.45
N ARG A 101 7.29 -17.88 -8.71
CA ARG A 101 8.17 -18.24 -9.85
C ARG A 101 9.59 -18.44 -9.35
N SER A 102 10.14 -19.59 -9.69
CA SER A 102 11.52 -19.96 -9.39
C SER A 102 12.27 -20.34 -10.67
N ALA A 103 13.50 -19.86 -10.78
CA ALA A 103 14.36 -20.24 -11.88
C ALA A 103 15.00 -21.63 -11.68
N GLU A 104 14.79 -22.30 -10.56
CA GLU A 104 15.32 -23.62 -10.23
C GLU A 104 16.85 -23.70 -10.43
N GLY A 105 17.56 -22.69 -9.91
CA GLY A 105 19.02 -22.57 -10.06
C GLY A 105 19.50 -22.17 -11.44
N LYS A 106 18.62 -21.80 -12.38
CA LYS A 106 18.96 -21.43 -13.76
C LYS A 106 18.65 -19.95 -14.01
N PRO A 107 19.59 -19.02 -13.76
CA PRO A 107 19.35 -17.57 -13.87
C PRO A 107 18.83 -17.12 -15.23
N ASP A 108 19.19 -17.82 -16.30
CA ASP A 108 18.76 -17.50 -17.68
C ASP A 108 17.23 -17.58 -17.87
N ARG A 109 16.51 -18.26 -16.98
CA ARG A 109 15.04 -18.32 -16.99
C ARG A 109 14.37 -17.08 -16.40
N LEU A 110 15.08 -16.29 -15.61
CA LEU A 110 14.52 -15.15 -14.89
C LEU A 110 13.85 -14.11 -15.80
N PRO A 111 14.40 -13.72 -16.96
CA PRO A 111 13.72 -12.76 -17.82
C PRO A 111 12.33 -13.21 -18.26
N ALA A 112 12.20 -14.48 -18.66
CA ALA A 112 10.90 -15.04 -19.07
C ALA A 112 9.92 -15.13 -17.90
N LEU A 113 10.37 -15.58 -16.72
CA LEU A 113 9.55 -15.66 -15.52
C LEU A 113 9.10 -14.29 -15.01
N ALA A 114 9.96 -13.28 -15.11
CA ALA A 114 9.59 -11.91 -14.76
C ALA A 114 8.53 -11.34 -15.73
N ALA A 115 8.69 -11.59 -17.04
CA ALA A 115 7.71 -11.18 -18.05
C ALA A 115 6.36 -11.90 -17.85
N GLU A 116 6.38 -13.17 -17.47
CA GLU A 116 5.18 -13.95 -17.14
C GLU A 116 4.44 -13.32 -15.96
N LEU A 117 5.14 -12.98 -14.86
CA LEU A 117 4.54 -12.31 -13.70
C LEU A 117 3.91 -10.96 -14.07
N VAL A 118 4.56 -10.19 -14.93
CA VAL A 118 4.00 -8.93 -15.43
C VAL A 118 2.74 -9.17 -16.27
N SER A 119 2.72 -10.23 -17.10
CA SER A 119 1.54 -10.59 -17.91
C SER A 119 0.36 -11.07 -17.09
N LEU A 120 0.60 -11.59 -15.88
CA LEU A 120 -0.43 -11.96 -14.91
C LEU A 120 -1.02 -10.75 -14.16
N GLU A 121 -0.59 -9.54 -14.53
CA GLU A 121 -1.06 -8.28 -13.93
C GLU A 121 -0.92 -8.27 -12.40
N VAL A 122 0.25 -8.70 -11.90
CA VAL A 122 0.53 -8.64 -10.47
C VAL A 122 0.55 -7.17 -10.00
N ASP A 123 0.00 -6.92 -8.82
CA ASP A 123 -0.05 -5.57 -8.23
C ASP A 123 1.31 -5.16 -7.63
N VAL A 124 2.11 -6.15 -7.18
CA VAL A 124 3.47 -5.98 -6.65
C VAL A 124 4.31 -7.17 -7.04
N LEU A 125 5.58 -6.93 -7.37
CA LEU A 125 6.56 -7.97 -7.63
C LEU A 125 7.59 -8.00 -6.51
N VAL A 126 7.71 -9.12 -5.80
CA VAL A 126 8.72 -9.35 -4.77
C VAL A 126 9.87 -10.13 -5.38
N SER A 127 11.10 -9.65 -5.23
CA SER A 127 12.30 -10.30 -5.74
C SER A 127 13.28 -10.61 -4.61
N TYR A 128 13.88 -11.79 -4.65
CA TYR A 128 14.90 -12.19 -3.67
C TYR A 128 16.28 -12.27 -4.31
N GLY A 129 17.13 -11.31 -3.97
CA GLY A 129 18.51 -11.17 -4.45
C GLY A 129 18.66 -10.28 -5.68
N PRO A 130 19.93 -9.89 -5.99
CA PRO A 130 20.21 -8.90 -7.04
C PRO A 130 19.83 -9.38 -8.45
N THR A 131 20.00 -10.65 -8.75
CA THR A 131 19.76 -11.17 -10.11
C THR A 131 18.26 -11.19 -10.47
N PRO A 132 17.34 -11.71 -9.62
CA PRO A 132 15.90 -11.58 -9.87
C PRO A 132 15.43 -10.12 -9.90
N THR A 133 15.99 -9.26 -9.05
CA THR A 133 15.63 -7.84 -9.03
C THR A 133 15.98 -7.15 -10.34
N ARG A 134 17.16 -7.44 -10.91
CA ARG A 134 17.54 -6.93 -12.23
C ARG A 134 16.66 -7.46 -13.36
N ALA A 135 16.25 -8.73 -13.29
CA ALA A 135 15.30 -9.28 -14.25
C ALA A 135 13.93 -8.61 -14.17
N ALA A 136 13.40 -8.42 -12.96
CA ALA A 136 12.17 -7.70 -12.72
C ALA A 136 12.22 -6.24 -13.19
N LYS A 137 13.33 -5.52 -12.90
CA LYS A 137 13.58 -4.14 -13.37
C LYS A 137 13.51 -4.02 -14.89
N LYS A 138 14.05 -5.00 -15.60
CA LYS A 138 14.02 -5.03 -17.09
C LYS A 138 12.63 -5.37 -17.63
N ALA A 139 11.84 -6.17 -16.91
CA ALA A 139 10.53 -6.61 -17.35
C ALA A 139 9.45 -5.53 -17.21
N THR A 140 9.59 -4.60 -16.22
CA THR A 140 8.58 -3.58 -15.98
C THR A 140 9.14 -2.31 -15.36
N THR A 141 8.55 -1.17 -15.75
CA THR A 141 8.75 0.13 -15.11
C THR A 141 7.49 0.61 -14.38
N LYS A 142 6.40 -0.15 -14.46
CA LYS A 142 5.08 0.23 -13.93
C LYS A 142 4.73 -0.53 -12.65
N VAL A 143 4.93 -1.86 -12.65
CA VAL A 143 4.63 -2.69 -11.48
C VAL A 143 5.65 -2.38 -10.38
N PRO A 144 5.21 -2.04 -9.15
CA PRO A 144 6.12 -1.85 -8.02
C PRO A 144 6.94 -3.11 -7.74
N ILE A 145 8.23 -2.94 -7.51
CA ILE A 145 9.15 -4.05 -7.20
C ILE A 145 9.66 -3.84 -5.78
N VAL A 146 9.48 -4.85 -4.94
CA VAL A 146 10.04 -4.91 -3.59
C VAL A 146 11.18 -5.91 -3.58
N MET A 147 12.42 -5.43 -3.50
CA MET A 147 13.57 -6.29 -3.26
C MET A 147 13.62 -6.67 -1.79
N SER A 148 13.46 -7.95 -1.48
CA SER A 148 13.49 -8.44 -0.10
C SER A 148 14.91 -8.58 0.45
N PHE A 149 15.92 -8.58 -0.41
CA PHE A 149 17.33 -8.59 -0.05
C PHE A 149 18.20 -8.18 -1.23
N ASP A 150 19.14 -7.24 -1.02
CA ASP A 150 20.28 -6.98 -1.92
C ASP A 150 21.48 -6.53 -1.08
N GLY A 151 22.68 -7.03 -1.41
CA GLY A 151 23.91 -6.68 -0.71
C GLY A 151 24.41 -5.27 -1.05
N ASP A 152 24.23 -4.86 -2.30
CA ASP A 152 24.66 -3.56 -2.82
C ASP A 152 23.75 -3.12 -3.98
N PRO A 153 22.54 -2.64 -3.69
CA PRO A 153 21.60 -2.26 -4.74
C PRO A 153 21.99 -0.99 -5.50
N VAL A 154 22.86 -0.16 -4.92
CA VAL A 154 23.39 1.06 -5.56
C VAL A 154 24.53 0.67 -6.51
N GLY A 155 25.55 -0.04 -6.04
CA GLY A 155 26.69 -0.50 -6.85
C GLY A 155 26.26 -1.44 -7.97
N SER A 156 25.22 -2.27 -7.75
CA SER A 156 24.62 -3.12 -8.78
C SER A 156 23.72 -2.37 -9.78
N GLY A 157 23.51 -1.06 -9.58
CA GLY A 157 22.68 -0.22 -10.44
C GLY A 157 21.18 -0.53 -10.39
N VAL A 158 20.71 -1.23 -9.35
CA VAL A 158 19.30 -1.53 -9.15
C VAL A 158 18.53 -0.29 -8.75
N VAL A 159 19.07 0.50 -7.82
CA VAL A 159 18.51 1.78 -7.35
C VAL A 159 19.54 2.91 -7.47
N ALA A 160 19.08 4.17 -7.52
CA ALA A 160 19.96 5.34 -7.63
C ALA A 160 20.66 5.64 -6.29
N SER A 161 19.95 5.49 -5.17
CA SER A 161 20.48 5.60 -3.80
C SER A 161 19.56 4.89 -2.83
N LEU A 162 20.05 4.60 -1.61
CA LEU A 162 19.22 3.95 -0.57
C LEU A 162 18.11 4.87 -0.06
N ALA A 163 18.40 6.16 0.13
CA ALA A 163 17.44 7.14 0.63
C ALA A 163 16.39 7.55 -0.42
N ARG A 164 16.76 7.50 -1.70
CA ARG A 164 15.90 7.84 -2.85
C ARG A 164 16.13 6.82 -3.96
N PRO A 165 15.52 5.64 -3.88
CA PRO A 165 15.75 4.55 -4.83
C PRO A 165 15.51 4.96 -6.29
N GLY A 166 14.51 5.82 -6.51
CA GLY A 166 14.07 6.24 -7.84
C GLY A 166 13.32 5.12 -8.60
N GLY A 167 12.47 5.51 -9.52
CA GLY A 167 11.67 4.53 -10.29
C GLY A 167 10.68 3.73 -9.43
N ASN A 168 10.46 2.48 -9.85
CA ASN A 168 9.45 1.58 -9.27
C ASN A 168 10.03 0.52 -8.31
N ILE A 169 11.27 0.68 -7.82
CA ILE A 169 11.96 -0.30 -6.96
C ILE A 169 12.16 0.27 -5.56
N THR A 170 11.83 -0.51 -4.54
CA THR A 170 12.13 -0.28 -3.13
C THR A 170 12.53 -1.59 -2.46
N GLY A 171 12.99 -1.55 -1.21
CA GLY A 171 13.28 -2.78 -0.46
C GLY A 171 14.38 -2.65 0.56
N LEU A 172 14.99 -3.80 0.90
CA LEU A 172 15.98 -3.94 1.95
C LEU A 172 17.38 -4.16 1.38
N SER A 173 18.38 -3.49 1.98
CA SER A 173 19.81 -3.71 1.70
C SER A 173 20.53 -4.15 2.97
N SER A 174 21.50 -5.06 2.83
CA SER A 174 22.34 -5.48 3.95
C SER A 174 23.58 -4.60 4.15
N LEU A 175 23.82 -3.60 3.30
CA LEU A 175 25.04 -2.76 3.30
C LEU A 175 26.34 -3.60 3.34
N ALA A 176 26.35 -4.73 2.65
CA ALA A 176 27.44 -5.71 2.69
C ALA A 176 28.84 -5.13 2.38
N PRO A 177 29.02 -4.16 1.46
CA PRO A 177 30.33 -3.57 1.19
C PRO A 177 30.93 -2.86 2.42
N GLU A 178 30.13 -2.06 3.13
CA GLU A 178 30.59 -1.31 4.31
C GLU A 178 30.93 -2.25 5.47
N ILE A 179 30.10 -3.29 5.66
CA ILE A 179 30.31 -4.29 6.72
C ILE A 179 31.56 -5.11 6.45
N SER A 180 31.81 -5.49 5.18
CA SER A 180 32.99 -6.27 4.79
C SER A 180 34.29 -5.54 5.05
N GLY A 181 34.37 -4.24 4.75
CA GLY A 181 35.52 -3.39 5.07
C GLY A 181 35.83 -3.39 6.57
N LYS A 182 34.81 -3.19 7.40
CA LYS A 182 34.91 -3.19 8.84
C LYS A 182 35.38 -4.53 9.41
N GLN A 183 34.89 -5.64 8.86
CA GLN A 183 35.31 -7.00 9.24
C GLN A 183 36.79 -7.24 8.94
N MET A 184 37.29 -6.77 7.79
CA MET A 184 38.72 -6.88 7.43
C MET A 184 39.62 -6.03 8.31
N GLU A 185 39.19 -4.82 8.74
CA GLU A 185 39.89 -4.01 9.72
C GLU A 185 40.04 -4.75 11.06
N LEU A 186 38.93 -5.31 11.57
CA LEU A 186 38.96 -6.10 12.83
C LEU A 186 39.86 -7.33 12.74
N LEU A 187 39.85 -8.05 11.62
CA LEU A 187 40.73 -9.20 11.41
C LEU A 187 42.22 -8.77 11.46
N LYS A 188 42.56 -7.63 10.91
CA LYS A 188 43.92 -7.08 10.93
C LYS A 188 44.40 -6.70 12.35
N GLU A 189 43.48 -6.35 13.26
CA GLU A 189 43.81 -6.04 14.65
C GLU A 189 44.07 -7.29 15.51
N ILE A 190 43.58 -8.46 15.06
CA ILE A 190 43.67 -9.73 15.80
C ILE A 190 44.88 -10.57 15.35
N VAL A 191 45.40 -10.35 14.18
CA VAL A 191 46.53 -11.07 13.56
C VAL A 191 47.79 -10.22 13.62
#